data_18c5da2f839fe58dec907319207894e2
#
_entry.id   18c5da2f839fe58dec907319207894e2
#
_cell.length_a   1.000
_cell.length_b   1.000
_cell.length_c   1.000
_cell.angle_alpha   90.00
_cell.angle_beta   90.00
_cell.angle_gamma   90.00
#
_symmetry.space_group_name_H-M   'P 1'
#
loop_
_entity.id
_entity.type
_entity.pdbx_description
1 polymer ?
#
loop_
_entity_poly.entity_id
_entity_poly.type
_entity_poly.pdbx_seq_one_letter_code
_entity_poly.pdbx_strand_id
1 'polypeptide(L)'
;MAEKKLNGTVIVTYRCNARCTMCNRYKAPSRPEEELSIETIKKHPKMYFTNITGGEPFIRQDLKDIVRELYKKSDRIVISTNGFFTDRIIDLCEEFPNVGIRISIEGLQQTNDKIRGLDNGYNRGYATLKKLVELKHPDVGFGMTVQDLNAPD
;
A
#
# COMPACT_ATOMS: atom_id res chain seq x y z
N MET A 1 -31.41 2.23 15.10
CA MET A 1 -30.56 3.11 14.26
C MET A 1 -29.48 2.23 13.64
N ALA A 2 -29.26 2.29 12.34
CA ALA A 2 -28.18 1.53 11.70
C ALA A 2 -26.81 1.98 12.26
N GLU A 3 -25.97 1.05 12.64
CA GLU A 3 -24.63 1.34 13.14
C GLU A 3 -23.83 2.07 12.04
N LYS A 4 -23.26 3.23 12.37
CA LYS A 4 -22.51 4.05 11.39
C LYS A 4 -21.22 3.32 11.01
N LYS A 5 -21.12 2.85 9.76
CA LYS A 5 -19.93 2.21 9.24
C LYS A 5 -18.86 3.26 8.94
N LEU A 6 -17.75 3.23 9.70
CA LEU A 6 -16.62 4.13 9.51
C LEU A 6 -15.64 3.56 8.46
N ASN A 7 -15.20 4.41 7.56
CA ASN A 7 -14.11 4.11 6.62
C ASN A 7 -12.96 5.07 6.88
N GLY A 8 -11.73 4.59 6.78
CA GLY A 8 -10.56 5.42 7.05
C GLY A 8 -9.32 5.04 6.26
N THR A 9 -8.39 5.99 6.27
CA THR A 9 -7.05 5.80 5.70
C THR A 9 -6.02 6.06 6.78
N VAL A 10 -5.10 5.10 6.93
CA VAL A 10 -3.96 5.20 7.86
C VAL A 10 -2.69 5.42 7.03
N ILE A 11 -2.15 6.63 7.12
CA ILE A 11 -0.87 6.99 6.51
C ILE A 11 0.22 6.60 7.49
N VAL A 12 0.94 5.51 7.21
CA VAL A 12 1.91 4.94 8.14
C VAL A 12 3.30 5.58 8.02
N THR A 13 3.64 6.14 6.86
CA THR A 13 4.94 6.79 6.61
C THR A 13 4.83 7.74 5.42
N TYR A 14 5.73 8.73 5.35
CA TYR A 14 5.94 9.54 4.13
C TYR A 14 7.24 9.17 3.42
N ARG A 15 8.02 8.24 3.94
CA ARG A 15 9.18 7.69 3.22
C ARG A 15 8.71 6.85 2.03
N CYS A 16 9.37 7.00 0.90
CA CYS A 16 9.06 6.27 -0.33
C CYS A 16 10.34 6.03 -1.14
N ASN A 17 10.44 4.87 -1.77
CA ASN A 17 11.49 4.55 -2.72
C ASN A 17 11.18 5.03 -4.15
N ALA A 18 9.94 5.46 -4.42
CA ALA A 18 9.51 6.01 -5.70
C ALA A 18 9.50 7.55 -5.70
N ARG A 19 9.62 8.16 -6.89
CA ARG A 19 9.62 9.61 -7.11
C ARG A 19 8.55 10.01 -8.11
N CYS A 20 7.31 9.56 -7.87
CA CYS A 20 6.20 9.72 -8.80
C CYS A 20 5.95 11.19 -9.15
N THR A 21 5.74 11.47 -10.45
CA THR A 21 5.53 12.84 -10.98
C THR A 21 4.27 13.50 -10.42
N MET A 22 3.22 12.71 -10.13
CA MET A 22 1.95 13.18 -9.56
C MET A 22 1.95 13.22 -8.02
N CYS A 23 3.05 12.81 -7.36
CA CYS A 23 3.13 12.73 -5.91
C CYS A 23 4.37 13.47 -5.39
N ASN A 24 4.20 14.25 -4.34
CA ASN A 24 5.30 15.04 -3.76
C ASN A 24 5.82 14.47 -2.42
N ARG A 25 5.38 13.28 -1.99
CA ARG A 25 5.74 12.73 -0.67
C ARG A 25 7.24 12.48 -0.51
N TYR A 26 7.90 12.01 -1.56
CA TYR A 26 9.36 11.80 -1.55
C TYR A 26 10.18 13.06 -1.32
N LYS A 27 9.59 14.26 -1.56
CA LYS A 27 10.27 15.56 -1.32
C LYS A 27 10.29 15.96 0.16
N ALA A 28 9.37 15.42 0.95
CA ALA A 28 9.24 15.68 2.38
C ALA A 28 8.97 14.37 3.13
N PRO A 29 9.96 13.46 3.19
CA PRO A 29 9.79 12.18 3.89
C PRO A 29 9.68 12.42 5.40
N SER A 30 8.89 11.58 6.08
CA SER A 30 8.87 11.57 7.54
C SER A 30 10.18 11.01 8.11
N ARG A 31 10.54 11.46 9.30
CA ARG A 31 11.52 10.76 10.13
C ARG A 31 10.82 9.62 10.85
N PRO A 32 11.49 8.50 11.16
CA PRO A 32 10.86 7.36 11.85
C PRO A 32 10.14 7.71 13.15
N GLU A 33 10.69 8.66 13.91
CA GLU A 33 10.13 9.14 15.19
C GLU A 33 8.88 10.01 15.03
N GLU A 34 8.59 10.50 13.81
CA GLU A 34 7.40 11.28 13.47
C GLU A 34 6.24 10.38 12.98
N GLU A 35 6.52 9.11 12.71
CA GLU A 35 5.53 8.17 12.20
C GLU A 35 4.63 7.65 13.32
N LEU A 36 3.43 7.18 12.93
CA LEU A 36 2.48 6.63 13.89
C LEU A 36 3.11 5.48 14.68
N SER A 37 3.11 5.60 16.00
CA SER A 37 3.54 4.52 16.90
C SER A 37 2.47 3.44 17.02
N ILE A 38 2.87 2.23 17.41
CA ILE A 38 1.92 1.14 17.71
C ILE A 38 0.91 1.56 18.79
N GLU A 39 1.34 2.31 19.78
CA GLU A 39 0.43 2.83 20.84
C GLU A 39 -0.63 3.79 20.28
N THR A 40 -0.28 4.57 19.27
CA THR A 40 -1.24 5.42 18.55
C THR A 40 -2.22 4.57 17.73
N ILE A 41 -1.71 3.55 17.03
CA ILE A 41 -2.52 2.60 16.25
C ILE A 41 -3.52 1.84 17.15
N LYS A 42 -3.12 1.45 18.35
CA LYS A 42 -4.02 0.82 19.34
C LYS A 42 -5.22 1.67 19.72
N LYS A 43 -5.14 2.99 19.56
CA LYS A 43 -6.25 3.92 19.82
C LYS A 43 -7.21 4.09 18.64
N HIS A 44 -6.91 3.48 17.49
CA HIS A 44 -7.73 3.55 16.30
C HIS A 44 -9.16 3.02 16.60
N PRO A 45 -10.21 3.71 16.14
CA PRO A 45 -11.59 3.24 16.36
C PRO A 45 -11.88 1.97 15.55
N LYS A 46 -12.98 1.29 15.88
CA LYS A 46 -13.48 0.20 15.04
C LYS A 46 -13.92 0.73 13.69
N MET A 47 -13.47 0.09 12.61
CA MET A 47 -13.71 0.51 11.23
C MET A 47 -14.36 -0.61 10.42
N TYR A 48 -15.22 -0.24 9.49
CA TYR A 48 -15.70 -1.14 8.45
C TYR A 48 -14.61 -1.37 7.38
N PHE A 49 -13.90 -0.30 7.02
CA PHE A 49 -12.82 -0.38 6.03
C PHE A 49 -11.64 0.49 6.46
N THR A 50 -10.44 -0.06 6.36
CA THR A 50 -9.18 0.66 6.58
C THR A 50 -8.26 0.49 5.38
N ASN A 51 -7.89 1.62 4.76
CA ASN A 51 -6.80 1.65 3.77
C ASN A 51 -5.49 2.03 4.46
N ILE A 52 -4.50 1.15 4.41
CA ILE A 52 -3.14 1.45 4.85
C ILE A 52 -2.35 1.96 3.63
N THR A 53 -1.75 3.12 3.78
CA THR A 53 -1.01 3.78 2.71
C THR A 53 0.09 4.67 3.27
N GLY A 54 0.68 5.51 2.42
CA GLY A 54 1.69 6.49 2.83
C GLY A 54 2.54 6.93 1.66
N GLY A 55 3.84 7.00 1.87
CA GLY A 55 4.82 6.92 0.79
C GLY A 55 4.82 5.50 0.26
N GLU A 56 5.65 4.63 0.85
CA GLU A 56 5.60 3.18 0.62
C GLU A 56 5.52 2.46 1.97
N PRO A 57 4.37 1.83 2.30
CA PRO A 57 4.18 1.19 3.60
C PRO A 57 5.22 0.11 3.91
N PHE A 58 5.64 -0.65 2.91
CA PHE A 58 6.59 -1.75 3.07
C PHE A 58 8.03 -1.29 3.34
N ILE A 59 8.31 0.00 3.43
CA ILE A 59 9.57 0.52 3.98
C ILE A 59 9.61 0.37 5.51
N ARG A 60 8.46 0.42 6.19
CA ARG A 60 8.39 0.25 7.65
C ARG A 60 8.70 -1.19 8.05
N GLN A 61 9.60 -1.34 9.02
CA GLN A 61 9.98 -2.67 9.52
C GLN A 61 8.89 -3.28 10.42
N ASP A 62 8.12 -2.43 11.09
CA ASP A 62 7.03 -2.78 12.00
C ASP A 62 5.64 -2.80 11.35
N LEU A 63 5.57 -2.81 10.00
CA LEU A 63 4.28 -2.81 9.28
C LEU A 63 3.37 -3.98 9.69
N LYS A 64 3.94 -5.17 9.91
CA LYS A 64 3.17 -6.33 10.39
C LYS A 64 2.51 -6.09 11.75
N ASP A 65 3.20 -5.42 12.66
CA ASP A 65 2.65 -5.10 13.99
C ASP A 65 1.52 -4.08 13.88
N ILE A 66 1.66 -3.09 12.99
CA ILE A 66 0.58 -2.14 12.65
C ILE A 66 -0.64 -2.88 12.10
N VAL A 67 -0.43 -3.75 11.11
CA VAL A 67 -1.50 -4.55 10.52
C VAL A 67 -2.19 -5.42 11.58
N ARG A 68 -1.43 -6.07 12.46
CA ARG A 68 -1.96 -6.92 13.54
C ARG A 68 -2.89 -6.15 14.47
N GLU A 69 -2.55 -4.91 14.82
CA GLU A 69 -3.42 -4.07 15.65
C GLU A 69 -4.68 -3.59 14.90
N LEU A 70 -4.55 -3.19 13.64
CA LEU A 70 -5.68 -2.79 12.81
C LEU A 70 -6.60 -3.96 12.46
N TYR A 71 -6.06 -5.17 12.31
CA TYR A 71 -6.82 -6.39 12.01
C TYR A 71 -7.85 -6.73 13.07
N LYS A 72 -7.58 -6.36 14.34
CA LYS A 72 -8.51 -6.53 15.47
C LYS A 72 -9.70 -5.56 15.41
N LYS A 73 -9.62 -4.52 14.59
CA LYS A 73 -10.53 -3.36 14.63
C LYS A 73 -11.15 -3.01 13.28
N SER A 74 -10.75 -3.68 12.21
CA SER A 74 -11.22 -3.39 10.86
C SER A 74 -11.82 -4.63 10.24
N ASP A 75 -13.04 -4.51 9.72
CA ASP A 75 -13.71 -5.62 9.05
C ASP A 75 -13.02 -5.95 7.73
N ARG A 76 -12.43 -4.95 7.07
CA ARG A 76 -11.60 -5.11 5.87
C ARG A 76 -10.42 -4.16 5.90
N ILE A 77 -9.25 -4.69 5.56
CA ILE A 77 -8.01 -3.91 5.40
C ILE A 77 -7.51 -4.06 3.97
N VAL A 78 -7.08 -2.96 3.37
CA VAL A 78 -6.36 -2.94 2.09
C VAL A 78 -5.06 -2.17 2.28
N ILE A 79 -3.97 -2.65 1.70
CA ILE A 79 -2.69 -1.95 1.67
C ILE A 79 -2.42 -1.48 0.24
N SER A 80 -2.25 -0.16 0.08
CA SER A 80 -1.82 0.45 -1.17
C SER A 80 -0.28 0.53 -1.20
N THR A 81 0.35 -0.09 -2.19
CA THR A 81 1.80 -0.22 -2.31
C THR A 81 2.26 -0.05 -3.77
N ASN A 82 3.51 0.32 -3.97
CA ASN A 82 4.12 0.28 -5.30
C ASN A 82 4.55 -1.14 -5.73
N GLY A 83 4.41 -2.12 -4.85
CA GLY A 83 4.68 -3.53 -5.14
C GLY A 83 6.15 -3.92 -5.24
N PHE A 84 7.09 -3.02 -4.92
CA PHE A 84 8.53 -3.24 -5.10
C PHE A 84 9.10 -4.31 -4.17
N PHE A 85 8.54 -4.46 -2.98
CA PHE A 85 9.05 -5.34 -1.92
C PHE A 85 8.34 -6.69 -1.90
N THR A 86 8.43 -7.45 -2.99
CA THR A 86 7.69 -8.71 -3.22
C THR A 86 7.72 -9.64 -2.00
N ASP A 87 8.91 -9.99 -1.50
CA ASP A 87 9.05 -10.97 -0.42
C ASP A 87 8.35 -10.50 0.88
N ARG A 88 8.45 -9.20 1.20
CA ARG A 88 7.79 -8.62 2.38
C ARG A 88 6.28 -8.58 2.24
N ILE A 89 5.77 -8.38 1.01
CA ILE A 89 4.34 -8.39 0.70
C ILE A 89 3.79 -9.80 0.87
N ILE A 90 4.48 -10.80 0.30
CA ILE A 90 4.08 -12.21 0.42
C ILE A 90 4.09 -12.65 1.89
N ASP A 91 5.20 -12.39 2.61
CA ASP A 91 5.35 -12.72 4.03
C ASP A 91 4.24 -12.07 4.91
N LEU A 92 3.78 -10.87 4.56
CA LEU A 92 2.64 -10.24 5.25
C LEU A 92 1.33 -10.95 4.90
N CYS A 93 1.12 -11.30 3.63
CA CYS A 93 -0.10 -11.99 3.18
C CYS A 93 -0.23 -13.41 3.75
N GLU A 94 0.88 -14.10 3.99
CA GLU A 94 0.89 -15.42 4.67
C GLU A 94 0.39 -15.31 6.11
N GLU A 95 0.76 -14.25 6.83
CA GLU A 95 0.29 -14.01 8.19
C GLU A 95 -1.14 -13.44 8.24
N PHE A 96 -1.52 -12.62 7.25
CA PHE A 96 -2.83 -11.94 7.18
C PHE A 96 -3.52 -12.21 5.84
N PRO A 97 -4.07 -13.42 5.62
CA PRO A 97 -4.57 -13.86 4.31
C PRO A 97 -5.77 -13.08 3.78
N ASN A 98 -6.47 -12.33 4.62
CA ASN A 98 -7.62 -11.50 4.22
C ASN A 98 -7.28 -10.01 4.03
N VAL A 99 -6.00 -9.62 4.12
CA VAL A 99 -5.58 -8.25 3.82
C VAL A 99 -5.51 -8.06 2.31
N GLY A 100 -6.27 -7.11 1.78
CA GLY A 100 -6.23 -6.78 0.36
C GLY A 100 -4.94 -6.05 -0.01
N ILE A 101 -4.39 -6.36 -1.19
CA ILE A 101 -3.21 -5.69 -1.75
C ILE A 101 -3.60 -4.96 -3.02
N ARG A 102 -3.30 -3.67 -3.08
CA ARG A 102 -3.46 -2.84 -4.28
C ARG A 102 -2.11 -2.34 -4.73
N ILE A 103 -1.65 -2.88 -5.85
CA ILE A 103 -0.36 -2.53 -6.45
C ILE A 103 -0.57 -1.36 -7.40
N SER A 104 0.18 -0.30 -7.21
CA SER A 104 0.10 0.89 -8.06
C SER A 104 0.88 0.68 -9.35
N ILE A 105 0.18 0.63 -10.48
CA ILE A 105 0.73 0.52 -11.83
C ILE A 105 0.07 1.59 -12.69
N GLU A 106 0.87 2.44 -13.34
CA GLU A 106 0.41 3.64 -14.03
C GLU A 106 0.41 3.50 -15.57
N GLY A 107 0.40 2.29 -16.11
CA GLY A 107 0.42 2.00 -17.54
C GLY A 107 1.42 0.91 -17.90
N LEU A 108 1.79 0.81 -19.17
CA LEU A 108 2.84 -0.10 -19.63
C LEU A 108 4.22 0.30 -19.08
N GLN A 109 5.20 -0.58 -19.19
CA GLN A 109 6.50 -0.47 -18.50
C GLN A 109 7.13 0.91 -18.62
N GLN A 110 7.27 1.44 -19.83
CA GLN A 110 7.95 2.72 -20.06
C GLN A 110 7.19 3.89 -19.42
N THR A 111 5.87 3.91 -19.60
CA THR A 111 4.99 4.93 -19.03
C THR A 111 4.99 4.86 -17.51
N ASN A 112 4.84 3.64 -16.97
CA ASN A 112 4.86 3.42 -15.53
C ASN A 112 6.15 3.90 -14.88
N ASP A 113 7.32 3.49 -15.39
CA ASP A 113 8.62 3.80 -14.80
C ASP A 113 8.93 5.30 -14.90
N LYS A 114 8.49 5.95 -15.99
CA LYS A 114 8.57 7.40 -16.16
C LYS A 114 7.69 8.14 -15.14
N ILE A 115 6.44 7.72 -14.97
CA ILE A 115 5.50 8.36 -14.03
C ILE A 115 5.93 8.13 -12.58
N ARG A 116 6.31 6.91 -12.24
CA ARG A 116 6.64 6.55 -10.86
C ARG A 116 8.07 6.90 -10.45
N GLY A 117 8.96 7.21 -11.41
CA GLY A 117 10.35 7.56 -11.14
C GLY A 117 11.03 6.51 -10.27
N LEU A 118 10.82 5.23 -10.60
CA LEU A 118 11.32 4.08 -9.87
C LEU A 118 11.90 3.07 -10.87
N ASP A 119 13.22 2.92 -10.88
CA ASP A 119 13.91 2.00 -11.76
C ASP A 119 13.41 0.56 -11.55
N ASN A 120 13.05 -0.09 -12.67
CA ASN A 120 12.50 -1.44 -12.66
C ASN A 120 11.18 -1.58 -11.82
N GLY A 121 10.50 -0.47 -11.56
CA GLY A 121 9.30 -0.41 -10.73
C GLY A 121 8.16 -1.22 -11.31
N TYR A 122 7.92 -1.11 -12.62
CA TYR A 122 6.90 -1.90 -13.32
C TYR A 122 7.12 -3.41 -13.15
N ASN A 123 8.33 -3.89 -13.50
CA ASN A 123 8.62 -5.33 -13.46
C ASN A 123 8.51 -5.88 -12.03
N ARG A 124 8.94 -5.12 -11.01
CA ARG A 124 8.79 -5.52 -9.60
C ARG A 124 7.34 -5.57 -9.18
N GLY A 125 6.58 -4.51 -9.44
CA GLY A 125 5.14 -4.47 -9.12
C GLY A 125 4.35 -5.56 -9.83
N TYR A 126 4.62 -5.77 -11.13
CA TYR A 126 3.98 -6.81 -11.92
C TYR A 126 4.33 -8.23 -11.42
N ALA A 127 5.60 -8.47 -11.09
CA ALA A 127 6.04 -9.75 -10.52
C ALA A 127 5.33 -10.04 -9.19
N THR A 128 5.18 -9.02 -8.34
CA THR A 128 4.45 -9.13 -7.08
C THR A 128 2.97 -9.46 -7.31
N LEU A 129 2.32 -8.74 -8.25
CA LEU A 129 0.94 -9.00 -8.63
C LEU A 129 0.76 -10.45 -9.11
N LYS A 130 1.62 -10.87 -10.05
CA LYS A 130 1.61 -12.24 -10.60
C LYS A 130 1.77 -13.28 -9.49
N LYS A 131 2.73 -13.07 -8.58
CA LYS A 131 2.97 -13.99 -7.46
C LYS A 131 1.75 -14.12 -6.54
N LEU A 132 1.09 -13.02 -6.19
CA LEU A 132 -0.13 -13.04 -5.38
C LEU A 132 -1.28 -13.78 -6.08
N VAL A 133 -1.42 -13.61 -7.40
CA VAL A 133 -2.42 -14.34 -8.21
C VAL A 133 -2.10 -15.84 -8.24
N GLU A 134 -0.84 -16.24 -8.44
CA GLU A 134 -0.39 -17.63 -8.40
C GLU A 134 -0.67 -18.29 -7.04
N LEU A 135 -0.49 -17.54 -5.94
CA LEU A 135 -0.82 -17.97 -4.58
C LEU A 135 -2.33 -17.93 -4.28
N LYS A 136 -3.16 -17.53 -5.25
CA LYS A 136 -4.63 -17.41 -5.10
C LYS A 136 -5.03 -16.49 -3.94
N HIS A 137 -4.25 -15.41 -3.73
CA HIS A 137 -4.59 -14.44 -2.70
C HIS A 137 -5.99 -13.84 -2.99
N PRO A 138 -6.92 -13.82 -2.01
CA PRO A 138 -8.35 -13.58 -2.28
C PRO A 138 -8.68 -12.13 -2.66
N ASP A 139 -7.85 -11.14 -2.26
CA ASP A 139 -8.12 -9.72 -2.48
C ASP A 139 -6.86 -9.02 -3.02
N VAL A 140 -6.60 -9.21 -4.31
CA VAL A 140 -5.48 -8.58 -5.02
C VAL A 140 -5.97 -7.80 -6.24
N GLY A 141 -5.32 -6.69 -6.52
CA GLY A 141 -5.58 -5.88 -7.70
C GLY A 141 -4.52 -4.80 -7.89
N PHE A 142 -4.70 -4.03 -8.95
CA PHE A 142 -3.88 -2.84 -9.17
C PHE A 142 -4.74 -1.56 -9.08
N GLY A 143 -4.07 -0.44 -8.87
CA GLY A 143 -4.64 0.90 -8.91
C GLY A 143 -3.83 1.78 -9.84
N MET A 144 -4.53 2.63 -10.61
CA MET A 144 -3.93 3.55 -11.55
C MET A 144 -4.48 4.96 -11.32
N THR A 145 -3.60 5.96 -11.37
CA THR A 145 -4.01 7.36 -11.46
C THR A 145 -3.99 7.77 -12.93
N VAL A 146 -5.17 7.87 -13.55
CA VAL A 146 -5.28 8.26 -14.96
C VAL A 146 -4.86 9.72 -15.12
N GLN A 147 -3.98 9.97 -16.07
CA GLN A 147 -3.46 11.29 -16.45
C GLN A 147 -3.13 11.29 -17.95
N ASP A 148 -2.92 12.45 -18.55
CA ASP A 148 -2.69 12.58 -20.00
C ASP A 148 -1.56 11.69 -20.51
N LEU A 149 -0.55 11.43 -19.68
CA LEU A 149 0.62 10.63 -20.06
C LEU A 149 0.30 9.13 -20.20
N ASN A 150 -0.66 8.60 -19.45
CA ASN A 150 -1.01 7.17 -19.45
C ASN A 150 -2.41 6.85 -19.98
N ALA A 151 -3.19 7.87 -20.30
CA ALA A 151 -4.52 7.65 -20.88
C ALA A 151 -4.53 6.90 -22.23
N PRO A 152 -3.45 6.97 -23.07
CA PRO A 152 -3.36 6.18 -24.31
C PRO A 152 -2.97 4.70 -24.10
N ASP A 153 -2.41 4.30 -22.95
CA ASP A 153 -2.00 2.92 -22.64
C ASP A 153 -3.19 2.04 -22.28
#